data_d2a0134f15f973cb3bc9e95dfac08f42
#
_entry.id   d2a0134f15f973cb3bc9e95dfac08f42
#
_cell.length_a   1.000
_cell.length_b   1.000
_cell.length_c   1.000
_cell.angle_alpha   90.00
_cell.angle_beta   90.00
_cell.angle_gamma   90.00
#
_symmetry.space_group_name_H-M   'P 1'
#
loop_
_entity.id
_entity.type
_entity.pdbx_description
1 polymer ?
#
loop_
_entity_poly.entity_id
_entity_poly.type
_entity_poly.pdbx_seq_one_letter_code
_entity_poly.pdbx_strand_id
1 'polypeptide(L)'
;MAAGSLALLQVAALLGFAAVPALAQASQSQPIRFPQAQYEPVDWTDLDGWAGDDHAAAFAAFLQSCRALNADRQPATGPATAKIATALKQVCARGLAAAPLEENAARKFFEHSFRPLRINKLGGTDGFLTGYYEPIIDGSRVPTAEFSAPLYRRPPDLVVSGRRPLGDVFPSKGVTVGRRVGRRETVPYYDRAAIEDGALNGRHLEICWLRSQTDVLFAQIQGSARIRLRDGTILRVNYDSHNGWPYTAVGRVLVARNIMPKSEVTMQRIREWMEANPEQAKDVRRQNKSYVFFRVVRLNAKDEAIGGGGVPLVPGRSIAIDRSFHAYGTPFFITADLPIADDKPVTKFRRLVFAQDTGSAIVGPARADIFFGAGDEAARIAGRIRNPGEFVILLPRALDPVAAARNIPLPPERPRVLAQFNVRTAVESTVHDVPLPQVKPVVASDAQPKIGRKP
;
A
#
# COMPACT_ATOMS: atom_id res chain seq x y z
N MET A 1 -74.47 53.01 -42.80
CA MET A 1 -73.35 52.42 -43.54
C MET A 1 -72.78 51.27 -42.72
N ALA A 2 -72.96 50.07 -43.19
CA ALA A 2 -72.70 48.83 -42.53
C ALA A 2 -71.21 48.43 -42.68
N ALA A 3 -70.68 47.87 -41.67
CA ALA A 3 -69.44 47.06 -41.76
C ALA A 3 -69.57 45.85 -40.84
N GLY A 4 -69.71 44.70 -41.49
CA GLY A 4 -69.82 43.41 -40.80
C GLY A 4 -68.50 42.90 -40.33
N SER A 5 -68.50 42.30 -39.16
CA SER A 5 -67.33 41.59 -38.59
C SER A 5 -67.58 40.09 -38.63
N LEU A 6 -66.70 39.40 -39.34
CA LEU A 6 -66.61 37.94 -39.39
C LEU A 6 -65.88 37.45 -38.13
N ALA A 7 -66.52 36.61 -37.37
CA ALA A 7 -65.89 35.92 -36.24
C ALA A 7 -65.24 34.58 -36.68
N LEU A 8 -63.95 34.45 -36.60
CA LEU A 8 -63.21 33.18 -36.73
C LEU A 8 -63.13 32.46 -35.40
N LEU A 9 -63.78 31.29 -35.29
CA LEU A 9 -63.56 30.36 -34.22
C LEU A 9 -62.20 29.61 -34.38
N GLN A 10 -61.27 29.87 -33.48
CA GLN A 10 -60.09 29.05 -33.35
C GLN A 10 -60.36 27.98 -32.32
N VAL A 11 -60.33 26.71 -32.73
CA VAL A 11 -60.30 25.53 -31.83
C VAL A 11 -58.87 25.30 -31.40
N ALA A 12 -58.61 25.61 -30.17
CA ALA A 12 -57.28 25.27 -29.51
C ALA A 12 -57.33 23.84 -29.06
N ALA A 13 -56.57 22.94 -29.71
CA ALA A 13 -56.32 21.61 -29.26
C ALA A 13 -55.28 21.66 -28.13
N LEU A 14 -55.70 21.40 -26.89
CA LEU A 14 -54.84 21.20 -25.73
C LEU A 14 -54.19 19.83 -25.83
N LEU A 15 -52.94 19.77 -26.33
CA LEU A 15 -52.05 18.61 -26.16
C LEU A 15 -51.50 18.63 -24.74
N GLY A 16 -52.06 17.79 -23.88
CA GLY A 16 -51.56 17.53 -22.54
C GLY A 16 -50.24 16.75 -22.63
N PHE A 17 -49.11 17.44 -22.43
CA PHE A 17 -47.84 16.78 -22.15
C PHE A 17 -47.91 16.21 -20.75
N ALA A 18 -48.11 14.88 -20.64
CA ALA A 18 -47.89 14.15 -19.42
C ALA A 18 -46.38 14.19 -19.11
N ALA A 19 -45.97 14.95 -18.10
CA ALA A 19 -44.61 14.93 -17.56
C ALA A 19 -44.36 13.56 -16.98
N VAL A 20 -43.56 12.75 -17.68
CA VAL A 20 -43.00 11.51 -17.13
C VAL A 20 -42.01 11.92 -16.02
N PRO A 21 -42.21 11.48 -14.76
CA PRO A 21 -41.26 11.78 -13.73
C PRO A 21 -39.93 11.12 -14.13
N ALA A 22 -38.91 11.94 -14.29
CA ALA A 22 -37.52 11.45 -14.41
C ALA A 22 -37.18 10.67 -13.14
N LEU A 23 -37.25 9.36 -13.22
CA LEU A 23 -36.70 8.46 -12.19
C LEU A 23 -35.24 8.83 -12.10
N ALA A 24 -34.87 9.48 -10.99
CA ALA A 24 -33.47 9.70 -10.61
C ALA A 24 -32.81 8.34 -10.60
N GLN A 25 -31.99 8.07 -11.63
CA GLN A 25 -31.12 6.91 -11.66
C GLN A 25 -30.18 7.05 -10.48
N ALA A 26 -30.50 6.36 -9.38
CA ALA A 26 -29.56 6.15 -8.31
C ALA A 26 -28.28 5.59 -8.97
N SER A 27 -27.22 6.37 -8.92
CA SER A 27 -25.90 5.99 -9.41
C SER A 27 -25.53 4.67 -8.73
N GLN A 28 -25.76 3.56 -9.40
CA GLN A 28 -25.37 2.24 -8.93
C GLN A 28 -23.86 2.27 -8.80
N SER A 29 -23.36 2.32 -7.57
CA SER A 29 -21.96 2.25 -7.31
C SER A 29 -21.43 0.89 -7.78
N GLN A 30 -20.67 0.91 -8.88
CA GLN A 30 -20.06 -0.31 -9.37
C GLN A 30 -19.24 -0.95 -8.24
N PRO A 31 -19.27 -2.29 -8.09
CA PRO A 31 -18.51 -2.98 -7.07
C PRO A 31 -17.04 -2.66 -7.20
N ILE A 32 -16.36 -2.49 -6.06
CA ILE A 32 -14.92 -2.25 -6.02
C ILE A 32 -14.23 -3.54 -6.46
N ARG A 33 -13.48 -3.47 -7.56
CA ARG A 33 -12.64 -4.57 -8.01
C ARG A 33 -11.21 -4.33 -7.54
N PHE A 34 -10.67 -5.31 -6.82
CA PHE A 34 -9.27 -5.31 -6.41
C PHE A 34 -8.52 -6.32 -7.29
N PRO A 35 -7.53 -5.90 -8.08
CA PRO A 35 -6.72 -6.83 -8.84
C PRO A 35 -5.88 -7.72 -7.89
N GLN A 36 -5.61 -8.95 -8.29
CA GLN A 36 -4.71 -9.89 -7.60
C GLN A 36 -5.18 -10.40 -6.22
N ALA A 37 -6.43 -10.13 -5.82
CA ALA A 37 -6.98 -10.65 -4.58
C ALA A 37 -8.47 -10.94 -4.70
N GLN A 38 -8.93 -11.93 -3.96
CA GLN A 38 -10.32 -12.20 -3.71
C GLN A 38 -10.68 -11.69 -2.33
N TYR A 39 -11.82 -11.02 -2.20
CA TYR A 39 -12.33 -10.47 -0.95
C TYR A 39 -13.58 -11.24 -0.56
N GLU A 40 -13.49 -11.96 0.55
CA GLU A 40 -14.54 -12.83 1.06
C GLU A 40 -15.21 -12.15 2.27
N PRO A 41 -16.54 -11.88 2.24
CA PRO A 41 -17.26 -11.40 3.40
C PRO A 41 -17.20 -12.43 4.54
N VAL A 42 -16.88 -11.94 5.73
CA VAL A 42 -16.88 -12.75 6.97
C VAL A 42 -17.72 -12.07 8.01
N ASP A 43 -18.18 -12.82 9.04
CA ASP A 43 -18.89 -12.24 10.16
C ASP A 43 -17.93 -11.89 11.31
N TRP A 44 -18.34 -10.93 12.15
CA TRP A 44 -17.52 -10.49 13.28
C TRP A 44 -17.22 -11.60 14.28
N THR A 45 -18.12 -12.57 14.40
CA THR A 45 -17.97 -13.76 15.23
C THR A 45 -16.91 -14.73 14.74
N ASP A 46 -16.57 -14.67 13.43
CA ASP A 46 -15.58 -15.54 12.79
C ASP A 46 -14.15 -14.98 12.91
N LEU A 47 -14.01 -13.78 13.49
CA LEU A 47 -12.72 -13.14 13.69
C LEU A 47 -12.11 -13.57 15.04
N ASP A 48 -11.17 -14.53 14.99
CA ASP A 48 -10.46 -15.00 16.19
C ASP A 48 -9.80 -13.85 16.94
N GLY A 49 -10.22 -13.64 18.20
CA GLY A 49 -9.68 -12.61 19.07
C GLY A 49 -10.25 -11.20 18.85
N TRP A 50 -11.22 -10.99 17.96
CA TRP A 50 -11.83 -9.68 17.76
C TRP A 50 -12.37 -9.09 19.07
N ALA A 51 -13.17 -9.86 19.81
CA ALA A 51 -13.79 -9.40 21.05
C ALA A 51 -12.78 -9.09 22.18
N GLY A 52 -11.57 -9.59 22.08
CA GLY A 52 -10.50 -9.42 23.09
C GLY A 52 -9.45 -8.37 22.73
N ASP A 53 -9.59 -7.67 21.60
CA ASP A 53 -8.69 -6.55 21.26
C ASP A 53 -9.05 -5.30 22.07
N ASP A 54 -8.09 -4.44 22.35
CA ASP A 54 -8.31 -3.12 22.96
C ASP A 54 -8.87 -2.14 21.91
N HIS A 55 -10.19 -2.11 21.77
CA HIS A 55 -10.89 -1.28 20.78
C HIS A 55 -10.83 0.21 21.13
N ALA A 56 -10.69 0.57 22.40
CA ALA A 56 -10.55 1.97 22.81
C ALA A 56 -9.21 2.54 22.30
N ALA A 57 -8.10 1.82 22.51
CA ALA A 57 -6.80 2.19 21.93
C ALA A 57 -6.81 2.16 20.40
N ALA A 58 -7.49 1.18 19.80
CA ALA A 58 -7.66 1.12 18.34
C ALA A 58 -8.45 2.34 17.84
N PHE A 59 -9.50 2.75 18.51
CA PHE A 59 -10.29 3.92 18.14
C PHE A 59 -9.47 5.22 18.23
N ALA A 60 -8.66 5.37 19.27
CA ALA A 60 -7.75 6.51 19.40
C ALA A 60 -6.76 6.58 18.21
N ALA A 61 -6.18 5.44 17.79
CA ALA A 61 -5.31 5.36 16.62
C ALA A 61 -6.05 5.66 15.30
N PHE A 62 -7.30 5.19 15.17
CA PHE A 62 -8.17 5.52 14.02
C PHE A 62 -8.43 7.00 13.90
N LEU A 63 -8.73 7.69 15.01
CA LEU A 63 -8.98 9.13 15.02
C LEU A 63 -7.79 9.97 14.56
N GLN A 64 -6.56 9.49 14.75
CA GLN A 64 -5.37 10.14 14.18
C GLN A 64 -5.43 10.13 12.65
N SER A 65 -5.75 8.97 12.05
CA SER A 65 -5.95 8.86 10.60
C SER A 65 -7.08 9.76 10.11
N CYS A 66 -8.17 9.87 10.88
CA CYS A 66 -9.31 10.70 10.54
C CYS A 66 -8.96 12.19 10.45
N ARG A 67 -8.13 12.69 11.36
CA ARG A 67 -7.66 14.08 11.32
C ARG A 67 -6.86 14.37 10.05
N ALA A 68 -6.01 13.43 9.62
CA ALA A 68 -5.21 13.59 8.39
C ALA A 68 -6.07 13.46 7.11
N LEU A 69 -7.03 12.54 7.08
CA LEU A 69 -7.94 12.35 5.95
C LEU A 69 -8.81 13.60 5.71
N ASN A 70 -9.24 14.28 6.76
CA ASN A 70 -10.00 15.53 6.66
C ASN A 70 -9.16 16.69 6.16
N ALA A 71 -7.84 16.67 6.40
CA ALA A 71 -6.92 17.70 5.89
C ALA A 71 -6.56 17.54 4.41
N ASP A 72 -7.04 16.50 3.74
CA ASP A 72 -6.90 16.19 2.30
C ASP A 72 -5.44 16.20 1.77
N ARG A 73 -4.49 15.87 2.63
CA ARG A 73 -3.06 15.98 2.33
C ARG A 73 -2.48 14.85 1.49
N GLN A 74 -3.25 13.76 1.29
CA GLN A 74 -2.75 12.53 0.66
C GLN A 74 -3.67 12.08 -0.48
N PRO A 75 -3.29 12.33 -1.75
CA PRO A 75 -4.09 11.90 -2.88
C PRO A 75 -4.15 10.37 -2.95
N ALA A 76 -5.32 9.86 -3.34
CA ALA A 76 -5.50 8.45 -3.63
C ALA A 76 -4.69 8.04 -4.88
N THR A 77 -4.22 6.80 -4.90
CA THR A 77 -3.37 6.27 -5.98
C THR A 77 -4.14 5.68 -7.15
N GLY A 78 -5.47 5.51 -7.00
CA GLY A 78 -6.33 4.97 -8.04
C GLY A 78 -7.81 5.06 -7.71
N PRO A 79 -8.71 4.67 -8.64
CA PRO A 79 -10.16 4.81 -8.45
C PRO A 79 -10.70 4.05 -7.24
N ALA A 80 -10.22 2.83 -6.97
CA ALA A 80 -10.67 2.02 -5.83
C ALA A 80 -10.25 2.68 -4.51
N THR A 81 -8.99 3.07 -4.38
CA THR A 81 -8.47 3.75 -3.18
C THR A 81 -9.14 5.11 -2.95
N ALA A 82 -9.53 5.82 -4.03
CA ALA A 82 -10.28 7.07 -3.93
C ALA A 82 -11.69 6.87 -3.35
N LYS A 83 -12.41 5.82 -3.81
CA LYS A 83 -13.73 5.48 -3.26
C LYS A 83 -13.64 5.13 -1.77
N ILE A 84 -12.64 4.32 -1.38
CA ILE A 84 -12.41 3.96 0.02
C ILE A 84 -12.09 5.21 0.85
N ALA A 85 -11.19 6.08 0.39
CA ALA A 85 -10.85 7.31 1.10
C ALA A 85 -12.07 8.22 1.29
N THR A 86 -12.92 8.36 0.28
CA THR A 86 -14.17 9.16 0.38
C THR A 86 -15.13 8.57 1.41
N ALA A 87 -15.34 7.25 1.39
CA ALA A 87 -16.21 6.59 2.36
C ALA A 87 -15.64 6.63 3.78
N LEU A 88 -14.31 6.51 3.94
CA LEU A 88 -13.63 6.67 5.22
C LEU A 88 -13.82 8.07 5.81
N LYS A 89 -13.80 9.15 5.00
CA LYS A 89 -14.07 10.51 5.49
C LYS A 89 -15.44 10.61 6.18
N GLN A 90 -16.46 9.94 5.67
CA GLN A 90 -17.79 9.93 6.29
C GLN A 90 -17.79 9.16 7.64
N VAL A 91 -17.09 8.03 7.71
CA VAL A 91 -16.90 7.30 8.97
C VAL A 91 -16.12 8.14 9.97
N CYS A 92 -15.06 8.79 9.51
CA CYS A 92 -14.23 9.68 10.31
C CYS A 92 -15.00 10.86 10.91
N ALA A 93 -15.91 11.48 10.15
CA ALA A 93 -16.74 12.55 10.66
C ALA A 93 -17.59 12.07 11.85
N ARG A 94 -18.18 10.87 11.76
CA ARG A 94 -18.93 10.27 12.88
C ARG A 94 -18.03 9.91 14.06
N GLY A 95 -16.84 9.35 13.78
CA GLY A 95 -15.88 8.99 14.83
C GLY A 95 -15.39 10.19 15.62
N LEU A 96 -15.04 11.29 14.93
CA LEU A 96 -14.59 12.51 15.56
C LEU A 96 -15.69 13.18 16.40
N ALA A 97 -16.95 13.09 15.96
CA ALA A 97 -18.09 13.62 16.71
C ALA A 97 -18.43 12.78 17.95
N ALA A 98 -18.16 11.46 17.91
CA ALA A 98 -18.47 10.54 19.00
C ALA A 98 -17.34 10.41 20.03
N ALA A 99 -16.13 10.94 19.76
CA ALA A 99 -14.96 10.76 20.61
C ALA A 99 -15.05 11.53 21.95
N PRO A 100 -14.49 10.97 23.05
CA PRO A 100 -13.85 9.66 23.15
C PRO A 100 -14.88 8.53 23.29
N LEU A 101 -14.46 7.29 22.93
CA LEU A 101 -15.28 6.10 23.14
C LEU A 101 -14.56 5.09 24.05
N GLU A 102 -15.31 4.56 25.01
CA GLU A 102 -14.88 3.44 25.83
C GLU A 102 -14.93 2.10 25.04
N GLU A 103 -14.29 1.05 25.57
CA GLU A 103 -14.04 -0.24 24.91
C GLU A 103 -15.24 -0.79 24.12
N ASN A 104 -16.37 -1.01 24.80
CA ASN A 104 -17.56 -1.57 24.15
C ASN A 104 -18.19 -0.63 23.11
N ALA A 105 -18.15 0.67 23.36
CA ALA A 105 -18.67 1.66 22.42
C ALA A 105 -17.78 1.77 21.17
N ALA A 106 -16.46 1.71 21.35
CA ALA A 106 -15.49 1.69 20.28
C ALA A 106 -15.63 0.43 19.42
N ARG A 107 -15.78 -0.75 20.03
CA ARG A 107 -16.04 -1.99 19.31
C ARG A 107 -17.30 -1.90 18.46
N LYS A 108 -18.42 -1.47 19.07
CA LYS A 108 -19.70 -1.28 18.37
C LYS A 108 -19.57 -0.26 17.24
N PHE A 109 -18.77 0.81 17.42
CA PHE A 109 -18.51 1.79 16.35
C PHE A 109 -17.91 1.13 15.10
N PHE A 110 -16.90 0.28 15.27
CA PHE A 110 -16.30 -0.45 14.14
C PHE A 110 -17.28 -1.44 13.53
N GLU A 111 -17.96 -2.22 14.32
CA GLU A 111 -18.96 -3.22 13.86
C GLU A 111 -20.11 -2.58 13.07
N HIS A 112 -20.57 -1.38 13.46
CA HIS A 112 -21.63 -0.65 12.74
C HIS A 112 -21.12 0.11 11.52
N SER A 113 -19.87 0.58 11.53
CA SER A 113 -19.33 1.44 10.48
C SER A 113 -18.70 0.68 9.32
N PHE A 114 -18.31 -0.58 9.54
CA PHE A 114 -17.54 -1.37 8.58
C PHE A 114 -18.15 -2.73 8.29
N ARG A 115 -17.76 -3.31 7.15
CA ARG A 115 -17.94 -4.70 6.76
C ARG A 115 -16.58 -5.38 6.73
N PRO A 116 -16.35 -6.47 7.47
CA PRO A 116 -15.11 -7.22 7.40
C PRO A 116 -15.08 -8.09 6.15
N LEU A 117 -13.95 -8.05 5.43
CA LEU A 117 -13.67 -8.86 4.26
C LEU A 117 -12.29 -9.50 4.39
N ARG A 118 -12.22 -10.82 4.36
CA ARG A 118 -10.95 -11.57 4.33
C ARG A 118 -10.27 -11.37 2.98
N ILE A 119 -8.96 -11.13 2.99
CA ILE A 119 -8.17 -10.96 1.77
C ILE A 119 -7.49 -12.28 1.44
N ASN A 120 -7.96 -12.95 0.39
CA ASN A 120 -7.37 -14.16 -0.16
C ASN A 120 -6.56 -13.82 -1.41
N LYS A 121 -5.28 -14.15 -1.44
CA LYS A 121 -4.45 -13.99 -2.63
C LYS A 121 -4.88 -14.97 -3.72
N LEU A 122 -5.00 -14.51 -4.96
CA LEU A 122 -5.22 -15.40 -6.10
C LEU A 122 -3.96 -16.25 -6.33
N GLY A 123 -4.13 -17.57 -6.23
CA GLY A 123 -3.05 -18.55 -6.45
C GLY A 123 -1.92 -18.53 -5.41
N GLY A 124 -2.18 -17.98 -4.21
CA GLY A 124 -1.16 -17.81 -3.19
C GLY A 124 -1.59 -18.23 -1.80
N THR A 125 -0.58 -18.32 -0.94
CA THR A 125 -0.66 -18.58 0.48
C THR A 125 -1.13 -17.34 1.25
N ASP A 126 -1.21 -17.46 2.56
CA ASP A 126 -1.50 -16.41 3.54
C ASP A 126 -0.79 -15.07 3.26
N GLY A 127 -1.30 -14.03 3.87
CA GLY A 127 -0.63 -12.73 3.88
C GLY A 127 0.74 -12.82 4.57
N PHE A 128 1.55 -11.78 4.42
CA PHE A 128 2.90 -11.75 4.97
C PHE A 128 3.17 -10.48 5.77
N LEU A 129 3.72 -10.66 6.96
CA LEU A 129 4.03 -9.62 7.93
C LEU A 129 5.53 -9.49 8.13
N THR A 130 6.00 -8.26 8.25
CA THR A 130 7.30 -7.89 8.78
C THR A 130 7.13 -6.79 9.82
N GLY A 131 8.22 -6.39 10.49
CA GLY A 131 8.21 -5.31 11.45
C GLY A 131 9.21 -4.23 11.07
N TYR A 132 8.91 -2.98 11.47
CA TYR A 132 9.82 -1.85 11.39
C TYR A 132 9.74 -0.98 12.63
N TYR A 133 10.72 -0.09 12.78
CA TYR A 133 10.88 0.74 13.96
C TYR A 133 11.57 2.06 13.62
N GLU A 134 11.59 3.01 14.52
CA GLU A 134 12.37 4.24 14.38
C GLU A 134 13.74 4.06 15.09
N PRO A 135 14.86 3.96 14.36
CA PRO A 135 16.18 3.80 15.01
C PRO A 135 16.60 5.07 15.76
N ILE A 136 17.32 4.84 16.86
CA ILE A 136 18.03 5.89 17.60
C ILE A 136 19.50 5.75 17.22
N ILE A 137 20.08 6.75 16.57
CA ILE A 137 21.43 6.70 15.99
C ILE A 137 22.24 7.89 16.52
N ASP A 138 23.50 7.67 16.90
CA ASP A 138 24.40 8.74 17.26
C ASP A 138 24.84 9.53 16.02
N GLY A 139 25.00 10.85 16.18
CA GLY A 139 25.40 11.72 15.07
C GLY A 139 26.06 13.01 15.51
N SER A 140 26.54 13.75 14.52
CA SER A 140 27.19 15.06 14.70
C SER A 140 26.63 16.10 13.75
N ARG A 141 26.60 17.37 14.16
CA ARG A 141 26.23 18.49 13.27
C ARG A 141 27.30 18.82 12.25
N VAL A 142 28.52 18.43 12.52
CA VAL A 142 29.69 18.67 11.66
C VAL A 142 30.42 17.35 11.41
N PRO A 143 31.13 17.22 10.27
CA PRO A 143 31.92 16.02 10.01
C PRO A 143 33.09 15.92 11.01
N THR A 144 33.34 14.70 11.46
CA THR A 144 34.49 14.37 12.32
C THR A 144 35.08 13.05 11.88
N ALA A 145 36.22 12.64 12.45
CA ALA A 145 36.80 11.33 12.19
C ALA A 145 35.83 10.19 12.55
N GLU A 146 35.01 10.37 13.60
CA GLU A 146 34.02 9.39 14.06
C GLU A 146 32.72 9.44 13.25
N PHE A 147 32.28 10.66 12.88
CA PHE A 147 31.02 10.90 12.19
C PHE A 147 31.32 11.46 10.80
N SER A 148 31.49 10.59 9.82
CA SER A 148 31.93 10.94 8.47
C SER A 148 30.87 10.69 7.37
N ALA A 149 29.78 9.96 7.69
CA ALA A 149 28.75 9.59 6.73
C ALA A 149 27.61 10.63 6.73
N PRO A 150 27.43 11.42 5.65
CA PRO A 150 26.40 12.45 5.59
C PRO A 150 25.01 11.88 5.45
N LEU A 151 24.05 12.44 6.19
CA LEU A 151 22.62 12.21 6.00
C LEU A 151 22.03 13.41 5.26
N TYR A 152 21.56 13.19 4.03
CA TYR A 152 21.20 14.28 3.14
C TYR A 152 19.71 14.64 3.18
N ARG A 153 19.44 15.95 3.06
CA ARG A 153 18.12 16.49 2.70
C ARG A 153 17.88 16.36 1.21
N ARG A 154 16.61 16.48 0.82
CA ARG A 154 16.21 16.47 -0.59
C ARG A 154 16.97 17.53 -1.39
N PRO A 155 17.63 17.15 -2.48
CA PRO A 155 18.29 18.10 -3.37
C PRO A 155 17.25 18.93 -4.15
N PRO A 156 17.56 20.24 -4.43
CA PRO A 156 16.63 21.13 -5.12
C PRO A 156 16.41 20.78 -6.59
N ASP A 157 17.36 20.06 -7.21
CA ASP A 157 17.28 19.59 -8.58
C ASP A 157 16.57 18.23 -8.73
N LEU A 158 16.14 17.62 -7.61
CA LEU A 158 15.35 16.40 -7.64
C LEU A 158 13.89 16.74 -8.00
N VAL A 159 13.48 16.26 -9.17
CA VAL A 159 12.15 16.49 -9.75
C VAL A 159 11.29 15.25 -9.53
N VAL A 160 10.07 15.47 -9.06
CA VAL A 160 9.03 14.44 -8.97
C VAL A 160 7.93 14.86 -9.91
N SER A 161 7.61 14.01 -10.90
CA SER A 161 6.56 14.25 -11.87
C SER A 161 5.48 13.17 -11.81
N GLY A 162 4.43 13.32 -12.63
CA GLY A 162 3.35 12.33 -12.71
C GLY A 162 3.80 10.95 -13.17
N ARG A 163 2.83 10.09 -13.48
CA ARG A 163 3.05 8.65 -13.76
C ARG A 163 3.78 8.32 -15.07
N ARG A 164 4.02 9.30 -15.96
CA ARG A 164 4.69 9.04 -17.26
C ARG A 164 6.19 9.26 -17.12
N PRO A 165 7.02 8.32 -17.64
CA PRO A 165 8.46 8.53 -17.75
C PRO A 165 8.79 9.77 -18.59
N LEU A 166 9.82 10.48 -18.19
CA LEU A 166 10.42 11.59 -18.94
C LEU A 166 11.75 11.09 -19.49
N GLY A 167 11.79 10.69 -20.75
CA GLY A 167 12.96 10.10 -21.37
C GLY A 167 13.44 8.83 -20.64
N ASP A 168 14.70 8.76 -20.24
CA ASP A 168 15.32 7.62 -19.55
C ASP A 168 14.99 7.53 -18.04
N VAL A 169 14.12 8.38 -17.55
CA VAL A 169 13.71 8.39 -16.13
C VAL A 169 12.66 7.34 -15.89
N PHE A 170 12.86 6.48 -14.90
CA PHE A 170 11.93 5.40 -14.60
C PHE A 170 10.86 5.79 -13.60
N PRO A 171 9.66 5.19 -13.72
CA PRO A 171 8.62 5.33 -12.70
C PRO A 171 9.00 4.50 -11.46
N SER A 172 8.82 5.09 -10.28
CA SER A 172 8.92 4.41 -9.00
C SER A 172 7.59 4.53 -8.28
N LYS A 173 6.92 3.40 -8.03
CA LYS A 173 5.56 3.36 -7.44
C LYS A 173 4.57 4.33 -8.10
N GLY A 174 4.61 4.40 -9.44
CA GLY A 174 3.72 5.25 -10.22
C GLY A 174 4.09 6.73 -10.27
N VAL A 175 5.27 7.10 -9.77
CA VAL A 175 5.80 8.47 -9.82
C VAL A 175 7.17 8.43 -10.48
N THR A 176 7.41 9.33 -11.41
CA THR A 176 8.71 9.48 -12.07
C THR A 176 9.56 10.45 -11.27
N VAL A 177 10.76 10.01 -10.89
CA VAL A 177 11.73 10.81 -10.14
C VAL A 177 13.01 10.91 -10.93
N GLY A 178 13.55 12.11 -11.07
CA GLY A 178 14.78 12.35 -11.80
C GLY A 178 15.49 13.62 -11.37
N ARG A 179 16.58 13.93 -12.05
CA ARG A 179 17.39 15.14 -11.84
C ARG A 179 17.17 16.13 -12.98
N ARG A 180 16.87 17.38 -12.64
CA ARG A 180 16.74 18.46 -13.62
C ARG A 180 18.14 18.88 -14.10
N VAL A 181 18.31 18.89 -15.42
CA VAL A 181 19.51 19.39 -16.08
C VAL A 181 19.08 20.55 -16.99
N GLY A 182 19.64 21.73 -16.77
CA GLY A 182 19.21 22.93 -17.49
C GLY A 182 17.75 23.31 -17.24
N ARG A 183 17.07 23.86 -18.27
CA ARG A 183 15.70 24.39 -18.12
C ARG A 183 14.61 23.34 -18.35
N ARG A 184 14.81 22.32 -19.17
CA ARG A 184 13.76 21.41 -19.63
C ARG A 184 14.10 19.93 -19.57
N GLU A 185 15.36 19.58 -19.38
CA GLU A 185 15.81 18.20 -19.38
C GLU A 185 15.73 17.57 -17.99
N THR A 186 15.26 16.33 -17.92
CA THR A 186 15.26 15.51 -16.71
C THR A 186 15.90 14.17 -17.05
N VAL A 187 16.93 13.82 -16.29
CA VAL A 187 17.69 12.58 -16.43
C VAL A 187 17.52 11.71 -15.16
N PRO A 188 17.91 10.43 -15.16
CA PRO A 188 17.97 9.64 -13.94
C PRO A 188 18.78 10.35 -12.85
N TYR A 189 18.30 10.29 -11.61
CA TYR A 189 19.06 10.83 -10.50
C TYR A 189 20.30 9.96 -10.23
N TYR A 190 21.29 10.49 -9.53
CA TYR A 190 22.44 9.72 -9.06
C TYR A 190 21.96 8.48 -8.27
N ASP A 191 22.55 7.32 -8.55
CA ASP A 191 22.31 6.14 -7.75
C ASP A 191 23.09 6.19 -6.42
N ARG A 192 22.88 5.19 -5.57
CA ARG A 192 23.58 5.10 -4.29
C ARG A 192 25.09 5.15 -4.44
N ALA A 193 25.66 4.42 -5.39
CA ALA A 193 27.11 4.36 -5.58
C ALA A 193 27.66 5.75 -5.90
N ALA A 194 27.07 6.45 -6.84
CA ALA A 194 27.49 7.81 -7.18
C ALA A 194 27.36 8.80 -6.00
N ILE A 195 26.28 8.68 -5.20
CA ILE A 195 26.07 9.52 -4.00
C ILE A 195 27.12 9.21 -2.93
N GLU A 196 27.39 7.93 -2.63
CA GLU A 196 28.43 7.51 -1.69
C GLU A 196 29.84 7.88 -2.16
N ASP A 197 30.08 7.98 -3.48
CA ASP A 197 31.32 8.47 -4.08
C ASP A 197 31.42 10.01 -4.16
N GLY A 198 30.43 10.74 -3.62
CA GLY A 198 30.49 12.18 -3.44
C GLY A 198 29.80 13.03 -4.51
N ALA A 199 28.88 12.48 -5.31
CA ALA A 199 28.12 13.25 -6.32
C ALA A 199 27.33 14.45 -5.72
N LEU A 200 27.12 14.47 -4.39
CA LEU A 200 26.45 15.55 -3.67
C LEU A 200 27.37 16.41 -2.82
N ASN A 201 28.69 16.15 -2.80
CA ASN A 201 29.65 16.90 -2.01
C ASN A 201 29.68 18.38 -2.43
N GLY A 202 29.87 19.26 -1.46
CA GLY A 202 29.90 20.73 -1.68
C GLY A 202 28.55 21.37 -1.99
N ARG A 203 27.45 20.60 -1.96
CA ARG A 203 26.11 21.14 -2.21
C ARG A 203 25.36 21.59 -0.95
N HIS A 204 25.96 21.45 0.22
CA HIS A 204 25.42 21.86 1.52
C HIS A 204 24.04 21.21 1.81
N LEU A 205 23.91 19.92 1.48
CA LEU A 205 22.68 19.15 1.65
C LEU A 205 22.67 18.32 2.94
N GLU A 206 23.73 18.33 3.69
CA GLU A 206 23.91 17.54 4.91
C GLU A 206 22.99 18.06 6.01
N ILE A 207 22.19 17.16 6.60
CA ILE A 207 21.41 17.45 7.81
C ILE A 207 22.29 17.25 9.04
N CYS A 208 23.05 16.15 9.03
CA CYS A 208 23.99 15.74 10.06
C CYS A 208 24.92 14.65 9.48
N TRP A 209 25.89 14.22 10.28
CA TRP A 209 26.78 13.12 9.94
C TRP A 209 26.60 11.98 10.93
N LEU A 210 26.53 10.76 10.40
CA LEU A 210 26.45 9.49 11.15
C LEU A 210 27.83 8.82 11.14
N ARG A 211 28.00 7.76 11.96
CA ARG A 211 29.27 7.04 12.03
C ARG A 211 29.63 6.35 10.71
N SER A 212 28.65 5.75 10.04
CA SER A 212 28.89 4.93 8.86
C SER A 212 27.78 5.05 7.80
N GLN A 213 28.11 4.70 6.56
CA GLN A 213 27.11 4.53 5.49
C GLN A 213 26.14 3.36 5.79
N THR A 214 26.50 2.45 6.68
CA THR A 214 25.59 1.41 7.17
C THR A 214 24.49 2.04 8.01
N ASP A 215 24.80 2.98 8.91
CA ASP A 215 23.78 3.70 9.68
C ASP A 215 22.85 4.52 8.77
N VAL A 216 23.42 5.19 7.76
CA VAL A 216 22.63 5.90 6.74
C VAL A 216 21.67 4.94 6.02
N LEU A 217 22.16 3.77 5.58
CA LEU A 217 21.32 2.76 4.92
C LEU A 217 20.18 2.29 5.83
N PHE A 218 20.46 2.01 7.11
CA PHE A 218 19.43 1.55 8.05
C PHE A 218 18.39 2.62 8.34
N ALA A 219 18.79 3.88 8.52
CA ALA A 219 17.87 5.00 8.62
C ALA A 219 16.97 5.10 7.35
N GLN A 220 17.55 4.89 6.16
CA GLN A 220 16.82 4.94 4.90
C GLN A 220 15.84 3.77 4.72
N ILE A 221 16.17 2.59 5.20
CA ILE A 221 15.26 1.42 5.17
C ILE A 221 14.06 1.66 6.08
N GLN A 222 14.29 2.24 7.27
CA GLN A 222 13.23 2.51 8.24
C GLN A 222 12.39 3.76 7.89
N GLY A 223 12.95 4.71 7.12
CA GLY A 223 12.24 5.91 6.66
C GLY A 223 12.20 7.04 7.68
N SER A 224 12.61 6.82 8.93
CA SER A 224 12.74 7.83 10.00
C SER A 224 13.89 7.46 10.94
N ALA A 225 14.38 8.45 11.69
CA ALA A 225 15.35 8.21 12.75
C ALA A 225 15.33 9.31 13.81
N ARG A 226 15.72 8.96 15.04
CA ARG A 226 16.10 9.89 16.12
C ARG A 226 17.63 9.95 16.13
N ILE A 227 18.18 11.09 15.75
CA ILE A 227 19.63 11.29 15.77
C ILE A 227 20.00 11.96 17.08
N ARG A 228 20.72 11.22 17.92
CA ARG A 228 21.25 11.72 19.20
C ARG A 228 22.56 12.44 18.92
N LEU A 229 22.51 13.76 18.99
CA LEU A 229 23.68 14.61 18.77
C LEU A 229 24.57 14.68 20.01
N ARG A 230 25.85 15.01 19.82
CA ARG A 230 26.84 15.11 20.90
C ARG A 230 26.48 16.10 21.99
N ASP A 231 25.69 17.13 21.67
CA ASP A 231 25.18 18.12 22.63
C ASP A 231 23.96 17.63 23.43
N GLY A 232 23.56 16.36 23.28
CA GLY A 232 22.36 15.78 23.89
C GLY A 232 21.06 16.07 23.15
N THR A 233 21.07 16.91 22.12
CA THR A 233 19.88 17.23 21.32
C THR A 233 19.45 16.00 20.51
N ILE A 234 18.14 15.73 20.48
CA ILE A 234 17.55 14.72 19.58
C ILE A 234 17.04 15.40 18.33
N LEU A 235 17.70 15.15 17.21
CA LEU A 235 17.25 15.58 15.91
C LEU A 235 16.34 14.51 15.30
N ARG A 236 15.09 14.89 14.96
CA ARG A 236 14.12 13.98 14.37
C ARG A 236 14.14 14.14 12.86
N VAL A 237 14.35 13.04 12.14
CA VAL A 237 14.35 13.02 10.68
C VAL A 237 13.30 12.02 10.15
N ASN A 238 12.61 12.46 9.10
CA ASN A 238 11.63 11.64 8.40
C ASN A 238 11.93 11.62 6.90
N TYR A 239 11.48 10.56 6.24
CA TYR A 239 11.47 10.45 4.78
C TYR A 239 10.91 11.72 4.13
N ASP A 240 11.60 12.23 3.13
CA ASP A 240 11.13 13.31 2.25
C ASP A 240 10.90 12.76 0.83
N SER A 241 11.95 12.20 0.24
CA SER A 241 11.94 11.72 -1.13
C SER A 241 13.00 10.63 -1.34
N HIS A 242 13.03 10.05 -2.54
CA HIS A 242 14.05 9.11 -2.96
C HIS A 242 14.54 9.45 -4.38
N ASN A 243 15.66 8.87 -4.77
CA ASN A 243 16.32 9.15 -6.04
C ASN A 243 15.66 8.50 -7.29
N GLY A 244 14.54 7.78 -7.13
CA GLY A 244 13.82 7.15 -8.24
C GLY A 244 14.24 5.72 -8.57
N TRP A 245 15.44 5.30 -8.21
CA TRP A 245 15.93 3.95 -8.48
C TRP A 245 15.15 2.89 -7.70
N PRO A 246 14.96 1.68 -8.30
CA PRO A 246 14.32 0.57 -7.60
C PRO A 246 15.06 0.16 -6.33
N TYR A 247 14.31 -0.20 -5.32
CA TYR A 247 14.86 -0.74 -4.07
C TYR A 247 15.29 -2.20 -4.25
N THR A 248 16.52 -2.50 -3.85
CA THR A 248 17.04 -3.87 -3.74
C THR A 248 17.34 -4.17 -2.28
N ALA A 249 16.68 -5.20 -1.74
CA ALA A 249 16.93 -5.61 -0.36
C ALA A 249 18.34 -6.20 -0.21
N VAL A 250 19.18 -5.58 0.61
CA VAL A 250 20.59 -6.01 0.82
C VAL A 250 20.68 -7.43 1.36
N GLY A 251 19.71 -7.88 2.17
CA GLY A 251 19.63 -9.28 2.63
C GLY A 251 19.49 -10.29 1.47
N ARG A 252 18.80 -9.93 0.37
CA ARG A 252 18.75 -10.79 -0.83
C ARG A 252 20.12 -10.89 -1.50
N VAL A 253 20.87 -9.81 -1.51
CA VAL A 253 22.23 -9.80 -2.06
C VAL A 253 23.15 -10.70 -1.27
N LEU A 254 23.09 -10.65 0.07
CA LEU A 254 23.86 -11.52 0.96
C LEU A 254 23.55 -13.00 0.74
N VAL A 255 22.25 -13.35 0.60
CA VAL A 255 21.81 -14.72 0.29
C VAL A 255 22.29 -15.16 -1.09
N ALA A 256 22.11 -14.34 -2.10
CA ALA A 256 22.50 -14.66 -3.49
C ALA A 256 24.01 -14.85 -3.65
N ARG A 257 24.81 -14.24 -2.78
CA ARG A 257 26.27 -14.40 -2.74
C ARG A 257 26.74 -15.52 -1.79
N ASN A 258 25.82 -16.28 -1.21
CA ASN A 258 26.10 -17.30 -0.21
C ASN A 258 26.88 -16.80 1.03
N ILE A 259 26.73 -15.51 1.36
CA ILE A 259 27.37 -14.90 2.53
C ILE A 259 26.56 -15.20 3.80
N MET A 260 25.23 -15.25 3.67
CA MET A 260 24.33 -15.49 4.80
C MET A 260 23.19 -16.41 4.35
N PRO A 261 22.89 -17.49 5.09
CA PRO A 261 21.76 -18.35 4.78
C PRO A 261 20.43 -17.59 4.98
N LYS A 262 19.42 -17.91 4.16
CA LYS A 262 18.11 -17.24 4.17
C LYS A 262 17.42 -17.26 5.55
N SER A 263 17.64 -18.31 6.32
CA SER A 263 17.09 -18.47 7.69
C SER A 263 17.66 -17.47 8.68
N GLU A 264 18.90 -17.01 8.49
CA GLU A 264 19.60 -16.10 9.39
C GLU A 264 19.48 -14.62 9.01
N VAL A 265 18.88 -14.31 7.86
CA VAL A 265 18.74 -12.93 7.40
C VAL A 265 17.78 -12.16 8.30
N THR A 266 18.31 -11.42 9.26
CA THR A 266 17.61 -10.43 10.08
C THR A 266 18.28 -9.08 9.92
N MET A 267 17.58 -7.98 10.26
CA MET A 267 18.17 -6.64 10.19
C MET A 267 19.42 -6.53 11.09
N GLN A 268 19.41 -7.16 12.26
CA GLN A 268 20.54 -7.17 13.18
C GLN A 268 21.72 -7.94 12.60
N ARG A 269 21.51 -9.16 12.07
CA ARG A 269 22.59 -9.96 11.47
C ARG A 269 23.19 -9.28 10.23
N ILE A 270 22.37 -8.60 9.45
CA ILE A 270 22.86 -7.80 8.31
C ILE A 270 23.75 -6.66 8.81
N ARG A 271 23.34 -5.93 9.86
CA ARG A 271 24.12 -4.86 10.46
C ARG A 271 25.45 -5.38 11.00
N GLU A 272 25.42 -6.40 11.84
CA GLU A 272 26.62 -7.04 12.42
C GLU A 272 27.62 -7.45 11.32
N TRP A 273 27.11 -8.09 10.26
CA TRP A 273 27.96 -8.49 9.14
C TRP A 273 28.57 -7.27 8.42
N MET A 274 27.79 -6.22 8.18
CA MET A 274 28.29 -5.01 7.50
C MET A 274 29.32 -4.26 8.34
N GLU A 275 29.19 -4.25 9.66
CA GLU A 275 30.12 -3.63 10.57
C GLU A 275 31.44 -4.44 10.67
N ALA A 276 31.34 -5.76 10.65
CA ALA A 276 32.50 -6.65 10.64
C ALA A 276 33.24 -6.71 9.28
N ASN A 277 32.58 -6.32 8.17
CA ASN A 277 33.14 -6.44 6.81
C ASN A 277 32.94 -5.13 6.01
N PRO A 278 33.55 -4.01 6.41
CA PRO A 278 33.25 -2.67 5.87
C PRO A 278 33.46 -2.54 4.36
N GLU A 279 34.51 -3.13 3.80
CA GLU A 279 34.79 -3.07 2.36
C GLU A 279 33.75 -3.86 1.54
N GLN A 280 33.45 -5.08 1.97
CA GLN A 280 32.41 -5.88 1.29
C GLN A 280 31.03 -5.27 1.47
N ALA A 281 30.76 -4.68 2.64
CA ALA A 281 29.52 -3.99 2.94
C ALA A 281 29.29 -2.80 1.99
N LYS A 282 30.35 -2.06 1.59
CA LYS A 282 30.28 -1.00 0.59
C LYS A 282 29.72 -1.53 -0.73
N ASP A 283 30.25 -2.66 -1.21
CA ASP A 283 29.76 -3.25 -2.46
C ASP A 283 28.32 -3.78 -2.32
N VAL A 284 27.97 -4.46 -1.22
CA VAL A 284 26.63 -4.96 -0.96
C VAL A 284 25.61 -3.81 -0.86
N ARG A 285 25.93 -2.71 -0.17
CA ARG A 285 25.03 -1.53 -0.10
C ARG A 285 24.75 -0.96 -1.48
N ARG A 286 25.75 -0.86 -2.36
CA ARG A 286 25.67 -0.28 -3.70
C ARG A 286 24.81 -1.08 -4.67
N GLN A 287 24.56 -2.37 -4.39
CA GLN A 287 23.57 -3.15 -5.15
C GLN A 287 22.14 -2.59 -4.96
N ASN A 288 21.88 -1.93 -3.84
CA ASN A 288 20.66 -1.15 -3.67
C ASN A 288 20.85 0.26 -4.22
N LYS A 289 20.52 0.48 -5.49
CA LYS A 289 20.63 1.78 -6.16
C LYS A 289 19.72 2.85 -5.58
N SER A 290 18.65 2.46 -4.86
CA SER A 290 17.73 3.39 -4.21
C SER A 290 18.44 4.15 -3.08
N TYR A 291 18.22 5.47 -3.02
CA TYR A 291 18.71 6.36 -1.97
C TYR A 291 17.59 7.25 -1.48
N VAL A 292 17.40 7.33 -0.16
CA VAL A 292 16.37 8.13 0.48
C VAL A 292 16.97 9.43 1.01
N PHE A 293 16.24 10.54 0.80
CA PHE A 293 16.53 11.86 1.35
C PHE A 293 15.57 12.17 2.49
N PHE A 294 16.04 12.93 3.47
CA PHE A 294 15.30 13.19 4.68
C PHE A 294 14.92 14.67 4.83
N ARG A 295 13.94 14.92 5.67
CA ARG A 295 13.64 16.25 6.22
C ARG A 295 13.69 16.22 7.74
N VAL A 296 14.06 17.34 8.34
CA VAL A 296 13.95 17.53 9.78
C VAL A 296 12.49 17.78 10.13
N VAL A 297 11.99 17.10 11.15
CA VAL A 297 10.64 17.30 11.66
C VAL A 297 10.68 17.75 13.12
N ARG A 298 9.75 18.64 13.47
CA ARG A 298 9.57 19.09 14.86
C ARG A 298 8.49 18.24 15.50
N LEU A 299 8.89 17.34 16.38
CA LEU A 299 8.02 16.45 17.13
C LEU A 299 8.35 16.60 18.62
N ASN A 300 7.34 16.41 19.47
CA ASN A 300 7.58 16.32 20.91
C ASN A 300 8.33 15.02 21.24
N ALA A 301 8.94 14.95 22.41
CA ALA A 301 9.69 13.77 22.84
C ALA A 301 8.82 12.50 22.90
N LYS A 302 7.52 12.67 23.19
CA LYS A 302 6.52 11.58 23.30
C LYS A 302 5.93 11.16 21.94
N ASP A 303 6.10 11.97 20.89
CA ASP A 303 5.53 11.66 19.59
C ASP A 303 6.38 10.60 18.89
N GLU A 304 5.72 9.67 18.24
CA GLU A 304 6.36 8.71 17.34
C GLU A 304 6.60 9.32 15.96
N ALA A 305 7.33 8.61 15.10
CA ALA A 305 7.60 9.05 13.73
C ALA A 305 6.31 9.34 12.95
N ILE A 306 6.38 10.27 12.00
CA ILE A 306 5.25 10.54 11.10
C ILE A 306 5.28 9.56 9.96
N GLY A 307 4.22 8.75 9.84
CA GLY A 307 4.05 7.83 8.72
C GLY A 307 3.70 8.54 7.42
N GLY A 308 3.73 7.79 6.31
CA GLY A 308 3.36 8.28 4.99
C GLY A 308 1.92 8.81 4.90
N GLY A 309 1.04 8.42 5.81
CA GLY A 309 -0.31 8.96 5.98
C GLY A 309 -0.36 10.36 6.61
N GLY A 310 0.79 10.92 7.02
CA GLY A 310 0.90 12.25 7.63
C GLY A 310 0.47 12.33 9.09
N VAL A 311 0.45 11.20 9.78
CA VAL A 311 0.07 11.08 11.21
C VAL A 311 1.20 10.45 12.01
N PRO A 312 1.30 10.75 13.32
CA PRO A 312 2.16 9.99 14.21
C PRO A 312 1.77 8.50 14.20
N LEU A 313 2.77 7.65 14.12
CA LEU A 313 2.58 6.20 14.17
C LEU A 313 2.26 5.76 15.60
N VAL A 314 1.54 4.65 15.72
CA VAL A 314 1.19 4.03 17.01
C VAL A 314 1.78 2.62 17.06
N PRO A 315 2.70 2.32 17.99
CA PRO A 315 3.31 0.99 18.12
C PRO A 315 2.26 -0.12 18.20
N GLY A 316 2.41 -1.16 17.38
CA GLY A 316 1.50 -2.30 17.31
C GLY A 316 0.11 -1.99 16.72
N ARG A 317 -0.16 -0.74 16.29
CA ARG A 317 -1.44 -0.32 15.68
C ARG A 317 -1.27 0.29 14.29
N SER A 318 -0.09 0.83 13.96
CA SER A 318 0.20 1.38 12.64
C SER A 318 0.87 0.33 11.76
N ILE A 319 0.42 0.27 10.50
CA ILE A 319 1.02 -0.58 9.49
C ILE A 319 1.38 0.20 8.23
N ALA A 320 2.51 -0.18 7.62
CA ALA A 320 2.84 0.21 6.26
C ALA A 320 2.19 -0.78 5.28
N ILE A 321 1.57 -0.24 4.23
CA ILE A 321 0.80 -0.99 3.23
C ILE A 321 1.23 -0.65 1.80
N ASP A 322 0.76 -1.44 0.84
CA ASP A 322 0.83 -1.10 -0.58
C ASP A 322 -0.31 -0.14 -0.95
N ARG A 323 0.06 1.10 -1.24
CA ARG A 323 -0.88 2.16 -1.64
C ARG A 323 -1.59 1.92 -2.98
N SER A 324 -1.09 1.01 -3.79
CA SER A 324 -1.79 0.65 -5.04
C SER A 324 -3.07 -0.14 -4.77
N PHE A 325 -3.15 -0.80 -3.62
CA PHE A 325 -4.31 -1.59 -3.17
C PHE A 325 -5.13 -0.87 -2.10
N HIS A 326 -4.49 -0.16 -1.17
CA HIS A 326 -5.15 0.35 0.03
C HIS A 326 -5.00 1.87 0.19
N ALA A 327 -6.04 2.50 0.70
CA ALA A 327 -6.01 3.91 1.09
C ALA A 327 -5.46 4.06 2.52
N TYR A 328 -4.78 5.17 2.80
CA TYR A 328 -4.45 5.51 4.18
C TYR A 328 -5.71 5.66 5.04
N GLY A 329 -5.58 5.30 6.30
CA GLY A 329 -6.67 5.27 7.26
C GLY A 329 -7.54 4.02 7.21
N THR A 330 -7.35 3.12 6.21
CA THR A 330 -8.08 1.86 6.14
C THR A 330 -7.76 0.99 7.35
N PRO A 331 -8.78 0.52 8.10
CA PRO A 331 -8.58 -0.42 9.19
C PRO A 331 -8.44 -1.85 8.67
N PHE A 332 -7.58 -2.62 9.34
CA PHE A 332 -7.41 -4.06 9.12
C PHE A 332 -7.45 -4.79 10.46
N PHE A 333 -8.11 -5.92 10.52
CA PHE A 333 -7.91 -6.86 11.61
C PHE A 333 -6.91 -7.92 11.15
N ILE A 334 -5.80 -8.04 11.88
CA ILE A 334 -4.71 -8.97 11.55
C ILE A 334 -4.64 -10.05 12.60
N THR A 335 -4.64 -11.30 12.12
CA THR A 335 -4.47 -12.49 12.91
C THR A 335 -3.16 -13.17 12.53
N ALA A 336 -2.23 -13.26 13.45
CA ALA A 336 -0.91 -13.89 13.24
C ALA A 336 -0.33 -14.40 14.54
N ASP A 337 0.65 -15.26 14.42
CA ASP A 337 1.45 -15.73 15.54
C ASP A 337 2.88 -15.20 15.36
N LEU A 338 3.28 -14.25 16.24
CA LEU A 338 4.48 -13.44 16.06
C LEU A 338 5.45 -13.60 17.22
N PRO A 339 6.78 -13.58 16.98
CA PRO A 339 7.81 -13.64 18.03
C PRO A 339 8.01 -12.26 18.69
N ILE A 340 6.97 -11.71 19.34
CA ILE A 340 7.00 -10.37 19.95
C ILE A 340 7.63 -10.43 21.35
N ALA A 341 7.21 -11.37 22.19
CA ALA A 341 7.73 -11.51 23.53
C ALA A 341 9.09 -12.25 23.53
N ASP A 342 9.99 -11.84 24.44
CA ASP A 342 11.32 -12.46 24.54
C ASP A 342 11.30 -13.83 25.23
N ASP A 343 10.34 -14.03 26.13
CA ASP A 343 10.15 -15.26 26.92
C ASP A 343 9.31 -16.33 26.21
N LYS A 344 8.71 -16.00 25.07
CA LYS A 344 7.83 -16.89 24.30
C LYS A 344 8.21 -16.92 22.84
N PRO A 345 8.37 -18.10 22.23
CA PRO A 345 8.70 -18.21 20.82
C PRO A 345 7.60 -17.65 19.92
N VAL A 346 6.37 -17.62 20.42
CA VAL A 346 5.17 -17.17 19.67
C VAL A 346 4.20 -16.46 20.60
N THR A 347 3.74 -15.30 20.17
CA THR A 347 2.68 -14.51 20.80
C THR A 347 1.51 -14.33 19.83
N LYS A 348 0.29 -14.57 20.28
CA LYS A 348 -0.89 -14.33 19.47
C LYS A 348 -1.04 -12.83 19.20
N PHE A 349 -0.97 -12.44 17.93
CA PHE A 349 -1.25 -11.08 17.47
C PHE A 349 -2.65 -11.07 16.85
N ARG A 350 -3.61 -10.51 17.56
CA ARG A 350 -5.02 -10.42 17.19
C ARG A 350 -5.41 -8.96 17.37
N ARG A 351 -5.19 -8.12 16.34
CA ARG A 351 -5.29 -6.67 16.52
C ARG A 351 -5.92 -5.96 15.34
N LEU A 352 -6.71 -4.97 15.70
CA LEU A 352 -7.18 -3.92 14.78
C LEU A 352 -6.06 -2.90 14.59
N VAL A 353 -5.60 -2.76 13.34
CA VAL A 353 -4.47 -1.93 12.94
C VAL A 353 -4.88 -1.02 11.78
N PHE A 354 -4.10 0.05 11.54
CA PHE A 354 -4.47 1.09 10.59
C PHE A 354 -3.38 1.33 9.55
N ALA A 355 -3.78 1.46 8.29
CA ALA A 355 -2.90 1.84 7.19
C ALA A 355 -2.45 3.29 7.36
N GLN A 356 -1.33 3.52 8.04
CA GLN A 356 -0.82 4.86 8.34
C GLN A 356 0.53 5.14 7.69
N ASP A 357 1.14 4.12 7.09
CA ASP A 357 2.43 4.23 6.44
C ASP A 357 2.52 3.43 5.14
N THR A 358 3.64 3.55 4.43
CA THR A 358 3.96 2.80 3.23
C THR A 358 5.46 2.58 3.12
N GLY A 359 5.88 1.54 2.42
CA GLY A 359 7.29 1.25 2.19
C GLY A 359 7.56 0.70 0.78
N SER A 360 8.77 0.89 0.24
CA SER A 360 9.12 0.41 -1.12
C SER A 360 9.09 -1.12 -1.25
N ALA A 361 9.35 -1.82 -0.15
CA ALA A 361 9.32 -3.27 -0.08
C ALA A 361 7.93 -3.85 0.21
N ILE A 362 6.94 -3.00 0.51
CA ILE A 362 5.59 -3.42 0.87
C ILE A 362 4.76 -3.47 -0.41
N VAL A 363 4.61 -4.66 -0.98
CA VAL A 363 3.96 -4.89 -2.27
C VAL A 363 2.94 -6.02 -2.16
N GLY A 364 1.71 -5.73 -2.55
CA GLY A 364 0.60 -6.70 -2.62
C GLY A 364 -0.55 -6.43 -1.64
N PRO A 365 -1.70 -7.10 -1.86
CA PRO A 365 -2.95 -6.81 -1.13
C PRO A 365 -2.96 -7.29 0.32
N ALA A 366 -2.25 -8.38 0.64
CA ALA A 366 -2.12 -8.94 1.99
C ALA A 366 -0.66 -8.89 2.46
N ARG A 367 -0.08 -7.68 2.45
CA ARG A 367 1.30 -7.41 2.86
C ARG A 367 1.31 -6.18 3.77
N ALA A 368 1.82 -6.34 4.98
CA ALA A 368 1.98 -5.23 5.90
C ALA A 368 3.32 -5.29 6.64
N ASP A 369 3.79 -4.10 7.02
CA ASP A 369 4.92 -3.92 7.93
C ASP A 369 4.40 -3.26 9.21
N ILE A 370 4.57 -3.88 10.37
CA ILE A 370 4.01 -3.42 11.64
C ILE A 370 5.04 -2.50 12.31
N PHE A 371 4.61 -1.31 12.73
CA PHE A 371 5.43 -0.39 13.50
C PHE A 371 5.50 -0.80 14.96
N PHE A 372 6.71 -0.94 15.51
CA PHE A 372 6.93 -1.36 16.89
C PHE A 372 7.44 -0.26 17.82
N GLY A 373 7.55 0.99 17.35
CA GLY A 373 8.07 2.11 18.15
C GLY A 373 9.50 2.47 17.83
N ALA A 374 10.24 3.00 18.80
CA ALA A 374 11.60 3.49 18.61
C ALA A 374 12.63 2.78 19.51
N GLY A 375 13.89 2.76 19.06
CA GLY A 375 15.03 2.28 19.81
C GLY A 375 15.25 0.77 19.78
N ASP A 376 16.11 0.27 20.66
CA ASP A 376 16.67 -1.08 20.58
C ASP A 376 15.65 -2.19 20.86
N GLU A 377 14.71 -1.97 21.78
CA GLU A 377 13.66 -2.94 22.05
C GLU A 377 12.75 -3.11 20.84
N ALA A 378 12.31 -2.00 20.24
CA ALA A 378 11.52 -2.01 19.01
C ALA A 378 12.29 -2.68 17.86
N ALA A 379 13.60 -2.41 17.75
CA ALA A 379 14.49 -3.01 16.75
C ALA A 379 14.55 -4.54 16.90
N ARG A 380 14.68 -5.02 18.15
CA ARG A 380 14.74 -6.45 18.46
C ARG A 380 13.46 -7.18 18.07
N ILE A 381 12.30 -6.60 18.39
CA ILE A 381 10.99 -7.14 18.01
C ILE A 381 10.82 -7.10 16.50
N ALA A 382 10.93 -5.93 15.90
CA ALA A 382 10.72 -5.72 14.48
C ALA A 382 11.61 -6.60 13.60
N GLY A 383 12.88 -6.78 13.98
CA GLY A 383 13.86 -7.57 13.24
C GLY A 383 13.54 -9.06 13.18
N ARG A 384 12.71 -9.57 14.07
CA ARG A 384 12.30 -10.99 14.13
C ARG A 384 11.02 -11.28 13.31
N ILE A 385 10.22 -10.27 13.01
CA ILE A 385 8.91 -10.47 12.34
C ILE A 385 9.10 -10.78 10.87
N ARG A 386 8.80 -12.03 10.50
CA ARG A 386 8.79 -12.54 9.11
C ARG A 386 7.79 -13.69 9.02
N ASN A 387 6.54 -13.42 9.31
CA ASN A 387 5.53 -14.42 9.60
C ASN A 387 4.35 -14.34 8.62
N PRO A 388 3.71 -15.47 8.32
CA PRO A 388 2.40 -15.45 7.69
C PRO A 388 1.37 -14.79 8.61
N GLY A 389 0.28 -14.30 8.03
CA GLY A 389 -0.83 -13.76 8.77
C GLY A 389 -2.08 -13.63 7.92
N GLU A 390 -3.24 -13.73 8.58
CA GLU A 390 -4.52 -13.49 7.94
C GLU A 390 -4.84 -12.01 7.99
N PHE A 391 -5.36 -11.48 6.89
CA PHE A 391 -5.73 -10.08 6.73
C PHE A 391 -7.23 -9.96 6.48
N VAL A 392 -7.91 -9.25 7.35
CA VAL A 392 -9.30 -8.85 7.16
C VAL A 392 -9.35 -7.33 7.05
N ILE A 393 -9.69 -6.82 5.87
CA ILE A 393 -9.91 -5.39 5.67
C ILE A 393 -11.30 -5.02 6.21
N LEU A 394 -11.39 -3.92 6.92
CA LEU A 394 -12.67 -3.36 7.33
C LEU A 394 -13.10 -2.29 6.31
N LEU A 395 -13.97 -2.68 5.40
CA LEU A 395 -14.48 -1.80 4.35
C LEU A 395 -15.64 -0.96 4.90
N PRO A 396 -15.66 0.38 4.70
CA PRO A 396 -16.80 1.19 5.10
C PRO A 396 -18.14 0.63 4.58
N ARG A 397 -19.16 0.54 5.40
CA ARG A 397 -20.46 -0.06 5.02
C ARG A 397 -21.11 0.57 3.79
N ALA A 398 -20.83 1.83 3.50
CA ALA A 398 -21.25 2.48 2.26
C ALA A 398 -20.73 1.78 0.99
N LEU A 399 -19.70 0.95 1.12
CA LEU A 399 -19.07 0.19 0.03
C LEU A 399 -19.26 -1.32 0.18
N ASP A 400 -20.19 -1.76 1.06
CA ASP A 400 -20.45 -3.19 1.33
C ASP A 400 -20.90 -3.91 0.05
N PRO A 401 -20.10 -4.85 -0.50
CA PRO A 401 -20.43 -5.56 -1.74
C PRO A 401 -21.67 -6.49 -1.56
N VAL A 402 -21.91 -6.98 -0.35
CA VAL A 402 -23.07 -7.83 -0.07
C VAL A 402 -24.38 -7.02 -0.11
N ALA A 403 -24.36 -5.82 0.47
CA ALA A 403 -25.49 -4.89 0.38
C ALA A 403 -25.73 -4.44 -1.07
N ALA A 404 -24.67 -4.15 -1.80
CA ALA A 404 -24.77 -3.80 -3.22
C ALA A 404 -25.34 -4.92 -4.08
N ALA A 405 -24.93 -6.18 -3.82
CA ALA A 405 -25.43 -7.34 -4.55
C ALA A 405 -26.93 -7.60 -4.34
N ARG A 406 -27.47 -7.31 -3.16
CA ARG A 406 -28.91 -7.43 -2.87
C ARG A 406 -29.78 -6.47 -3.68
N ASN A 407 -29.20 -5.38 -4.15
CA ASN A 407 -29.89 -4.34 -4.94
C ASN A 407 -29.75 -4.53 -6.45
N ILE A 408 -29.08 -5.60 -6.90
CA ILE A 408 -29.02 -5.94 -8.33
C ILE A 408 -30.38 -6.51 -8.73
N PRO A 409 -31.12 -5.91 -9.70
CA PRO A 409 -32.36 -6.48 -10.19
C PRO A 409 -32.08 -7.90 -10.70
N LEU A 410 -32.89 -8.84 -10.26
CA LEU A 410 -32.84 -10.18 -10.84
C LEU A 410 -33.12 -10.05 -12.34
N PRO A 411 -32.42 -10.82 -13.21
CA PRO A 411 -32.77 -10.90 -14.61
C PRO A 411 -34.27 -11.22 -14.71
N PRO A 412 -35.01 -10.60 -15.64
CA PRO A 412 -36.39 -10.95 -15.84
C PRO A 412 -36.49 -12.46 -16.04
N GLU A 413 -37.48 -13.09 -15.40
CA GLU A 413 -37.71 -14.52 -15.57
C GLU A 413 -37.71 -14.81 -17.07
N ARG A 414 -36.93 -15.81 -17.49
CA ARG A 414 -36.97 -16.25 -18.88
C ARG A 414 -38.42 -16.55 -19.20
N PRO A 415 -38.98 -16.00 -20.30
CA PRO A 415 -40.32 -16.39 -20.73
C PRO A 415 -40.40 -17.92 -20.70
N ARG A 416 -41.32 -18.45 -19.95
CA ARG A 416 -41.64 -19.89 -20.05
C ARG A 416 -42.13 -20.09 -21.46
N VAL A 417 -41.26 -20.45 -22.37
CA VAL A 417 -41.66 -20.99 -23.64
C VAL A 417 -42.35 -22.31 -23.30
N LEU A 418 -43.68 -22.25 -23.17
CA LEU A 418 -44.49 -23.44 -23.23
C LEU A 418 -44.25 -24.03 -24.63
N ALA A 419 -43.29 -24.94 -24.73
CA ALA A 419 -43.09 -25.73 -25.90
C ALA A 419 -44.34 -26.59 -26.07
N GLN A 420 -45.32 -26.13 -26.80
CA GLN A 420 -46.34 -26.97 -27.42
C GLN A 420 -45.62 -27.77 -28.51
N PHE A 421 -44.93 -28.83 -28.12
CA PHE A 421 -44.50 -29.83 -29.07
C PHE A 421 -45.74 -30.60 -29.50
N ASN A 422 -46.36 -30.17 -30.61
CA ASN A 422 -47.25 -31.00 -31.38
C ASN A 422 -46.38 -32.09 -32.05
N VAL A 423 -46.36 -33.25 -31.40
CA VAL A 423 -45.80 -34.45 -32.03
C VAL A 423 -46.75 -34.85 -33.17
N ARG A 424 -46.39 -34.47 -34.38
CA ARG A 424 -46.94 -35.12 -35.60
C ARG A 424 -45.79 -35.40 -36.56
N THR A 425 -45.70 -36.72 -36.88
CA THR A 425 -45.03 -37.37 -38.00
C THR A 425 -43.52 -37.39 -38.05
N ALA A 426 -43.07 -38.63 -37.86
CA ALA A 426 -41.77 -39.14 -38.27
C ALA A 426 -41.48 -38.84 -39.74
N VAL A 427 -40.36 -38.18 -40.00
CA VAL A 427 -39.65 -38.28 -41.28
C VAL A 427 -38.24 -38.73 -40.95
N GLU A 428 -37.88 -39.89 -41.45
CA GLU A 428 -36.52 -40.37 -41.49
C GLU A 428 -35.59 -39.30 -42.05
N SER A 429 -34.65 -38.84 -41.27
CA SER A 429 -33.55 -38.00 -41.77
C SER A 429 -32.28 -38.76 -41.55
N THR A 430 -31.69 -39.17 -42.64
CA THR A 430 -30.35 -39.76 -42.74
C THR A 430 -29.33 -38.92 -41.96
N VAL A 431 -28.65 -39.62 -41.06
CA VAL A 431 -27.51 -39.07 -40.31
C VAL A 431 -26.36 -38.85 -41.29
N HIS A 432 -26.07 -37.62 -41.60
CA HIS A 432 -24.80 -37.27 -42.24
C HIS A 432 -23.74 -37.14 -41.13
N ASP A 433 -22.76 -38.05 -41.18
CA ASP A 433 -21.55 -37.99 -40.39
C ASP A 433 -20.82 -36.68 -40.63
N VAL A 434 -20.72 -35.84 -39.59
CA VAL A 434 -19.87 -34.67 -39.58
C VAL A 434 -18.48 -35.15 -39.12
N PRO A 435 -17.43 -35.05 -39.95
CA PRO A 435 -16.10 -35.46 -39.53
C PRO A 435 -15.55 -34.57 -38.40
N LEU A 436 -15.11 -35.17 -37.32
CA LEU A 436 -14.38 -34.48 -36.25
C LEU A 436 -13.06 -33.93 -36.81
N PRO A 437 -12.64 -32.72 -36.42
CA PRO A 437 -11.36 -32.16 -36.84
C PRO A 437 -10.20 -33.00 -36.31
N GLN A 438 -9.33 -33.43 -37.22
CA GLN A 438 -8.12 -34.19 -36.90
C GLN A 438 -7.12 -33.30 -36.17
N VAL A 439 -6.69 -33.76 -35.01
CA VAL A 439 -5.59 -33.14 -34.24
C VAL A 439 -4.28 -33.39 -35.01
N LYS A 440 -3.63 -32.32 -35.47
CA LYS A 440 -2.29 -32.41 -36.08
C LYS A 440 -1.28 -32.90 -35.05
N PRO A 441 -0.41 -33.88 -35.36
CA PRO A 441 0.65 -34.28 -34.45
C PRO A 441 1.70 -33.16 -34.32
N VAL A 442 2.09 -32.92 -33.09
CA VAL A 442 3.22 -32.01 -32.76
C VAL A 442 4.50 -32.70 -33.24
N VAL A 443 5.15 -32.08 -34.23
CA VAL A 443 6.47 -32.53 -34.67
C VAL A 443 7.49 -32.05 -33.63
N ALA A 444 8.12 -32.99 -32.95
CA ALA A 444 9.28 -32.73 -32.11
C ALA A 444 10.45 -32.29 -32.96
N SER A 445 10.96 -31.09 -32.73
CA SER A 445 12.17 -30.56 -33.36
C SER A 445 13.38 -31.03 -32.54
N ASP A 446 14.08 -32.04 -33.02
CA ASP A 446 15.41 -32.42 -32.58
C ASP A 446 16.42 -31.38 -33.11
N ALA A 447 16.84 -30.45 -32.24
CA ALA A 447 17.99 -29.59 -32.50
C ALA A 447 19.15 -30.02 -31.59
N GLN A 448 20.03 -30.87 -32.12
CA GLN A 448 21.35 -31.11 -31.52
C GLN A 448 22.29 -29.91 -31.76
N PRO A 449 23.08 -29.49 -30.76
CA PRO A 449 24.10 -28.48 -30.99
C PRO A 449 25.37 -29.06 -31.64
N LYS A 450 25.72 -28.54 -32.78
CA LYS A 450 27.05 -28.81 -33.44
C LYS A 450 28.17 -28.17 -32.65
N ILE A 451 29.05 -29.01 -32.12
CA ILE A 451 30.36 -28.57 -31.55
C ILE A 451 31.31 -28.30 -32.75
N GLY A 452 31.63 -27.04 -32.97
CA GLY A 452 32.67 -26.62 -33.92
C GLY A 452 34.04 -26.61 -33.24
N ARG A 453 34.98 -27.47 -33.72
CA ARG A 453 36.39 -27.37 -33.43
C ARG A 453 37.03 -26.33 -34.39
N LYS A 454 37.90 -25.51 -33.84
CA LYS A 454 38.83 -24.62 -34.54
C LYS A 454 40.03 -25.37 -35.12
N PRO A 455 40.70 -24.71 -36.07
CA PRO A 455 42.17 -24.65 -35.93
C PRO A 455 42.64 -23.37 -35.19
#